data_b0778632c6061337018f48276317b828
#
_entry.id   b0778632c6061337018f48276317b828
#
_cell.length_a   1.000
_cell.length_b   1.000
_cell.length_c   1.000
_cell.angle_alpha   90.00
_cell.angle_beta   90.00
_cell.angle_gamma   90.00
#
_symmetry.space_group_name_H-M   'P 1'
#
loop_
_entity.id
_entity.type
_entity.pdbx_description
1 polymer ?
#
loop_
_entity_poly.entity_id
_entity_poly.type
_entity_poly.pdbx_seq_one_letter_code
_entity_poly.pdbx_strand_id
1 'polypeptide(L)'
;MLWFLKYFDILLYLNMEYQIQITERLQRLETISAASESEAVELVRKKYREEKIILDAENFTDVNFSVENKELQVYYQSQSKDFVLAHGDCFKLLKEFDFKFDMIFADPPYFLSNDGISLQSGKVVCVNKGNWDKGKSQEDMMAFNMEWLRLCRDKLKDNGTIWISGTYHNIFSVANCLTELGYKILNVITWQKTNPPANISCRFFTYSTEFVIWARKTQKVPHKFNYDLMKELNDGKQMTDVWRMPAIGRWEKTCGKHPTQKPLRLLVRIILASTNQGDWIFDPFSGSSTTGIAANLCGRRFAGIEQEEEFCKLSKARREEIENLENYNNLISHIEDLHKLQDCSMVSEDISGNIQIPF
;
A
#
# COMPACT_ATOMS: atom_id res chain seq x y z
N MET A 1 -7.60 21.69 32.32
CA MET A 1 -7.97 22.60 31.23
C MET A 1 -6.87 23.62 30.86
N LEU A 2 -5.63 23.43 31.30
CA LEU A 2 -4.47 24.32 31.03
C LEU A 2 -3.29 23.59 30.37
N TRP A 3 -3.45 22.30 30.03
CA TRP A 3 -2.40 21.48 29.39
C TRP A 3 -2.60 21.31 27.87
N PHE A 4 -3.80 21.63 27.36
CA PHE A 4 -4.12 21.50 25.94
C PHE A 4 -3.70 22.69 25.07
N LEU A 5 -3.41 23.85 25.67
CA LEU A 5 -3.03 25.06 24.93
C LEU A 5 -1.53 25.16 24.63
N LYS A 6 -0.67 24.34 25.27
CA LYS A 6 0.79 24.43 25.08
C LYS A 6 1.31 23.62 23.84
N TYR A 7 0.50 22.76 23.27
CA TYR A 7 0.90 21.98 22.08
C TYR A 7 0.54 22.67 20.76
N PHE A 8 -0.34 23.66 20.77
CA PHE A 8 -0.72 24.40 19.56
C PHE A 8 0.26 25.53 19.22
N ASP A 9 0.98 26.08 20.22
CA ASP A 9 1.91 27.19 19.98
C ASP A 9 3.32 26.78 19.55
N ILE A 10 3.68 25.48 19.61
CA ILE A 10 5.00 24.99 19.14
C ILE A 10 5.02 24.78 17.62
N LEU A 11 3.87 24.69 16.96
CA LEU A 11 3.77 24.59 15.50
C LEU A 11 3.96 25.91 14.73
N LEU A 12 4.07 27.05 15.45
CA LEU A 12 4.11 28.39 14.85
C LEU A 12 5.54 28.92 14.57
N TYR A 13 6.60 28.18 14.88
CA TYR A 13 8.00 28.61 14.67
C TYR A 13 8.91 27.58 13.99
N LEU A 14 8.36 26.63 13.27
CA LEU A 14 9.17 25.84 12.34
C LEU A 14 9.31 26.68 11.06
N ASN A 15 10.51 27.12 10.75
CA ASN A 15 10.85 27.61 9.41
C ASN A 15 10.48 26.53 8.41
N MET A 16 9.40 26.76 7.67
CA MET A 16 8.99 25.83 6.62
C MET A 16 9.88 26.08 5.41
N GLU A 17 10.57 25.05 4.94
CA GLU A 17 11.30 25.09 3.68
C GLU A 17 10.30 24.92 2.53
N TYR A 18 10.34 25.86 1.60
CA TYR A 18 9.53 25.81 0.38
C TYR A 18 10.43 25.54 -0.81
N GLN A 19 10.01 24.61 -1.67
CA GLN A 19 10.60 24.50 -3.00
C GLN A 19 9.84 25.42 -3.94
N ILE A 20 10.59 26.30 -4.61
CA ILE A 20 10.03 27.23 -5.58
C ILE A 20 10.43 26.76 -6.97
N GLN A 21 9.45 26.44 -7.80
CA GLN A 21 9.66 26.19 -9.23
C GLN A 21 9.76 27.52 -9.95
N ILE A 22 10.87 27.73 -10.62
CA ILE A 22 11.10 28.87 -11.51
C ILE A 22 10.94 28.36 -12.94
N THR A 23 9.96 28.89 -13.66
CA THR A 23 9.71 28.53 -15.05
C THR A 23 9.95 29.77 -15.92
N GLU A 24 10.98 29.72 -16.74
CA GLU A 24 11.23 30.75 -17.76
C GLU A 24 10.58 30.35 -19.07
N ARG A 25 9.93 31.29 -19.72
CA ARG A 25 9.37 31.14 -21.05
C ARG A 25 10.17 31.94 -22.06
N LEU A 26 10.74 31.21 -23.01
CA LEU A 26 11.48 31.78 -24.14
C LEU A 26 10.65 31.58 -25.41
N GLN A 27 10.47 32.63 -26.21
CA GLN A 27 9.72 32.56 -27.47
C GLN A 27 10.49 33.25 -28.59
N ARG A 28 10.50 32.61 -29.76
CA ARG A 28 11.06 33.16 -30.98
C ARG A 28 10.16 32.80 -32.17
N LEU A 29 9.94 33.75 -33.04
CA LEU A 29 9.20 33.55 -34.28
C LEU A 29 10.22 33.30 -35.42
N GLU A 30 10.03 32.17 -36.10
CA GLU A 30 10.82 31.80 -37.28
C GLU A 30 9.96 31.83 -38.53
N THR A 31 10.41 32.50 -39.57
CA THR A 31 9.78 32.47 -40.89
C THR A 31 10.43 31.38 -41.74
N ILE A 32 9.62 30.47 -42.25
CA ILE A 32 10.09 29.34 -43.04
C ILE A 32 9.18 29.13 -44.25
N SER A 33 9.75 28.80 -45.39
CA SER A 33 9.01 28.43 -46.60
C SER A 33 8.84 26.91 -46.62
N ALA A 34 7.60 26.45 -46.72
CA ALA A 34 7.22 25.04 -46.77
C ALA A 34 5.96 24.85 -47.61
N ALA A 35 5.70 23.65 -48.11
CA ALA A 35 4.52 23.34 -48.89
C ALA A 35 3.25 23.15 -48.05
N SER A 36 3.40 22.94 -46.71
CA SER A 36 2.30 22.79 -45.75
C SER A 36 2.72 23.27 -44.37
N GLU A 37 1.74 23.55 -43.52
CA GLU A 37 1.93 23.89 -42.10
C GLU A 37 2.67 22.77 -41.33
N SER A 38 2.31 21.52 -41.57
CA SER A 38 2.95 20.34 -40.94
C SER A 38 4.42 20.25 -41.35
N GLU A 39 4.75 20.48 -42.59
CA GLU A 39 6.13 20.52 -43.11
C GLU A 39 6.93 21.66 -42.46
N ALA A 40 6.32 22.85 -42.38
CA ALA A 40 6.94 24.00 -41.72
C ALA A 40 7.33 23.71 -40.28
N VAL A 41 6.42 23.11 -39.50
CA VAL A 41 6.67 22.71 -38.10
C VAL A 41 7.81 21.70 -38.02
N GLU A 42 7.83 20.67 -38.84
CA GLU A 42 8.91 19.67 -38.85
C GLU A 42 10.27 20.24 -39.24
N LEU A 43 10.32 21.17 -40.19
CA LEU A 43 11.54 21.85 -40.58
C LEU A 43 12.11 22.70 -39.42
N VAL A 44 11.25 23.42 -38.68
CA VAL A 44 11.66 24.15 -37.47
C VAL A 44 12.16 23.25 -36.39
N ARG A 45 11.43 22.16 -36.08
CA ARG A 45 11.86 21.14 -35.10
C ARG A 45 13.22 20.54 -35.43
N LYS A 46 13.46 20.26 -36.72
CA LYS A 46 14.75 19.74 -37.17
C LYS A 46 15.86 20.75 -36.94
N LYS A 47 15.65 22.01 -37.33
CA LYS A 47 16.63 23.09 -37.11
C LYS A 47 16.92 23.31 -35.62
N TYR A 48 15.90 23.20 -34.76
CA TYR A 48 16.07 23.33 -33.31
C TYR A 48 16.90 22.18 -32.73
N ARG A 49 16.62 20.93 -33.15
CA ARG A 49 17.41 19.74 -32.72
C ARG A 49 18.87 19.77 -33.24
N GLU A 50 19.10 20.40 -34.39
CA GLU A 50 20.42 20.55 -34.97
C GLU A 50 21.14 21.80 -34.44
N GLU A 51 20.62 22.44 -33.37
CA GLU A 51 21.18 23.66 -32.75
C GLU A 51 21.33 24.84 -33.71
N LYS A 52 20.62 24.85 -34.85
CA LYS A 52 20.58 25.95 -35.79
C LYS A 52 19.62 27.07 -35.37
N ILE A 53 18.70 26.76 -34.45
CA ILE A 53 17.83 27.69 -33.76
C ILE A 53 18.13 27.50 -32.28
N ILE A 54 18.64 28.54 -31.65
CA ILE A 54 18.92 28.58 -30.22
C ILE A 54 18.01 29.64 -29.61
N LEU A 55 17.36 29.29 -28.49
CA LEU A 55 16.66 30.26 -27.68
C LEU A 55 17.59 30.68 -26.54
N ASP A 56 17.75 31.97 -26.38
CA ASP A 56 18.64 32.60 -25.40
C ASP A 56 17.91 33.66 -24.57
N ALA A 57 18.64 34.42 -23.79
CA ALA A 57 18.09 35.45 -22.93
C ALA A 57 17.34 36.57 -23.70
N GLU A 58 17.67 36.79 -24.97
CA GLU A 58 16.97 37.81 -25.81
C GLU A 58 15.57 37.34 -26.22
N ASN A 59 15.31 36.02 -26.12
CA ASN A 59 14.02 35.41 -26.41
C ASN A 59 13.10 35.29 -25.16
N PHE A 60 13.56 35.80 -24.00
CA PHE A 60 12.80 35.77 -22.77
C PHE A 60 11.51 36.56 -22.87
N THR A 61 10.40 35.98 -22.49
CA THR A 61 9.08 36.63 -22.55
C THR A 61 8.40 36.71 -21.18
N ASP A 62 8.63 35.73 -20.31
CA ASP A 62 7.95 35.67 -19.02
C ASP A 62 8.67 34.74 -18.06
N VAL A 63 8.50 34.96 -16.74
CA VAL A 63 8.93 34.08 -15.68
C VAL A 63 7.80 33.88 -14.69
N ASN A 64 7.53 32.63 -14.39
CA ASN A 64 6.55 32.26 -13.37
C ASN A 64 7.26 31.65 -12.16
N PHE A 65 6.92 32.13 -10.97
CA PHE A 65 7.32 31.54 -9.70
C PHE A 65 6.10 30.88 -9.10
N SER A 66 6.16 29.58 -8.90
CA SER A 66 5.14 28.82 -8.18
C SER A 66 5.77 28.08 -7.03
N VAL A 67 5.10 28.10 -5.87
CA VAL A 67 5.45 27.16 -4.82
C VAL A 67 5.17 25.78 -5.40
N GLU A 68 6.20 24.95 -5.48
CA GLU A 68 5.98 23.55 -5.75
C GLU A 68 5.32 22.99 -4.47
N ASN A 69 4.00 23.11 -4.42
CA ASN A 69 3.24 22.46 -3.38
C ASN A 69 3.42 20.96 -3.60
N LYS A 70 4.34 20.39 -2.86
CA LYS A 70 4.37 18.95 -2.59
C LYS A 70 3.22 18.59 -1.68
N GLU A 71 2.02 19.08 -1.98
CA GLU A 71 0.83 18.52 -1.35
C GLU A 71 0.74 17.09 -1.84
N LEU A 72 0.95 16.18 -0.90
CA LEU A 72 0.63 14.78 -1.08
C LEU A 72 -0.76 14.73 -1.70
N GLN A 73 -0.87 14.23 -2.91
CA GLN A 73 -2.15 14.22 -3.60
C GLN A 73 -3.05 13.17 -2.93
N VAL A 74 -3.68 13.59 -1.81
CA VAL A 74 -4.65 12.79 -1.08
C VAL A 74 -5.84 12.58 -2.02
N TYR A 75 -6.03 11.34 -2.44
CA TYR A 75 -7.17 10.95 -3.26
C TYR A 75 -8.46 10.89 -2.44
N TYR A 76 -8.36 10.32 -1.24
CA TYR A 76 -9.50 10.17 -0.34
C TYR A 76 -9.04 10.19 1.12
N GLN A 77 -9.82 10.86 1.94
CA GLN A 77 -9.71 10.85 3.40
C GLN A 77 -11.10 10.64 4.00
N SER A 78 -11.23 9.69 4.94
CA SER A 78 -12.47 9.49 5.69
C SER A 78 -12.79 10.69 6.59
N GLN A 79 -14.06 10.90 6.92
CA GLN A 79 -14.49 11.97 7.84
C GLN A 79 -13.86 11.80 9.23
N SER A 80 -13.72 10.56 9.70
CA SER A 80 -13.06 10.19 10.96
C SER A 80 -11.54 10.37 10.94
N LYS A 81 -10.93 10.68 9.78
CA LYS A 81 -9.48 10.83 9.58
C LYS A 81 -8.67 9.60 9.98
N ASP A 82 -9.30 8.44 9.98
CA ASP A 82 -8.70 7.14 10.28
C ASP A 82 -8.31 6.34 9.03
N PHE A 83 -8.60 6.87 7.84
CA PHE A 83 -8.28 6.30 6.57
C PHE A 83 -7.86 7.39 5.58
N VAL A 84 -6.63 7.28 5.07
CA VAL A 84 -6.06 8.20 4.06
C VAL A 84 -5.52 7.39 2.90
N LEU A 85 -5.90 7.74 1.68
CA LEU A 85 -5.41 7.13 0.45
C LEU A 85 -4.81 8.20 -0.45
N ALA A 86 -3.56 8.02 -0.84
CA ALA A 86 -2.88 8.84 -1.84
C ALA A 86 -2.86 8.11 -3.19
N HIS A 87 -3.07 8.85 -4.28
CA HIS A 87 -2.96 8.36 -5.64
C HIS A 87 -1.60 8.71 -6.23
N GLY A 88 -0.86 7.71 -6.70
CA GLY A 88 0.40 7.93 -7.38
C GLY A 88 1.43 6.82 -7.19
N ASP A 89 2.64 7.10 -7.64
CA ASP A 89 3.79 6.20 -7.56
C ASP A 89 4.35 6.16 -6.14
N CYS A 90 4.41 4.97 -5.52
CA CYS A 90 4.87 4.79 -4.15
C CYS A 90 6.34 5.22 -3.94
N PHE A 91 7.22 5.09 -4.94
CA PHE A 91 8.62 5.52 -4.84
C PHE A 91 8.78 7.04 -4.74
N LYS A 92 7.87 7.78 -5.36
CA LYS A 92 7.83 9.23 -5.28
C LYS A 92 7.19 9.66 -3.96
N LEU A 93 5.97 9.20 -3.72
CA LEU A 93 5.17 9.63 -2.58
C LEU A 93 5.81 9.25 -1.24
N LEU A 94 6.44 8.06 -1.12
CA LEU A 94 7.15 7.66 0.10
C LEU A 94 8.25 8.64 0.51
N LYS A 95 8.85 9.37 -0.41
CA LYS A 95 9.87 10.38 -0.11
C LYS A 95 9.26 11.66 0.48
N GLU A 96 7.99 11.89 0.24
CA GLU A 96 7.26 13.09 0.65
C GLU A 96 6.55 12.94 2.00
N PHE A 97 6.30 11.70 2.45
CA PHE A 97 5.76 11.47 3.79
C PHE A 97 6.81 11.73 4.87
N ASP A 98 6.55 12.63 5.77
CA ASP A 98 7.37 12.82 6.98
C ASP A 98 6.74 12.19 8.22
N PHE A 99 6.11 11.03 8.07
CA PHE A 99 5.43 10.31 9.15
C PHE A 99 5.99 8.90 9.30
N LYS A 100 6.02 8.39 10.54
CA LYS A 100 6.46 7.02 10.83
C LYS A 100 5.30 6.17 11.34
N PHE A 101 5.18 5.01 10.74
CA PHE A 101 4.10 4.06 10.99
C PHE A 101 4.48 2.99 12.01
N ASP A 102 3.48 2.49 12.74
CA ASP A 102 3.64 1.40 13.70
C ASP A 102 3.82 0.07 12.99
N MET A 103 3.11 -0.12 11.89
CA MET A 103 3.16 -1.32 11.07
C MET A 103 3.05 -0.96 9.57
N ILE A 104 3.79 -1.69 8.75
CA ILE A 104 3.65 -1.66 7.30
C ILE A 104 3.20 -3.06 6.85
N PHE A 105 2.16 -3.13 6.03
CA PHE A 105 1.84 -4.30 5.23
C PHE A 105 2.12 -3.98 3.78
N ALA A 106 2.70 -4.92 3.02
CA ALA A 106 2.97 -4.75 1.60
C ALA A 106 2.63 -6.02 0.83
N ASP A 107 1.92 -5.85 -0.28
CA ASP A 107 1.67 -6.89 -1.29
C ASP A 107 2.27 -6.43 -2.63
N PRO A 108 3.62 -6.43 -2.77
CA PRO A 108 4.29 -5.87 -3.93
C PRO A 108 3.97 -6.66 -5.20
N PRO A 109 4.16 -6.07 -6.41
CA PRO A 109 4.03 -6.79 -7.68
C PRO A 109 4.89 -8.05 -7.70
N TYR A 110 4.34 -9.16 -8.25
CA TYR A 110 5.04 -10.43 -8.35
C TYR A 110 5.73 -10.63 -9.70
N PHE A 111 5.51 -9.70 -10.66
CA PHE A 111 6.06 -9.71 -12.02
C PHE A 111 5.73 -11.02 -12.79
N LEU A 112 4.51 -11.51 -12.64
CA LEU A 112 4.04 -12.78 -13.20
C LEU A 112 3.20 -12.63 -14.46
N SER A 113 2.95 -11.42 -14.95
CA SER A 113 2.13 -11.16 -16.13
C SER A 113 2.93 -11.46 -17.41
N ASN A 114 2.96 -12.76 -17.79
CA ASN A 114 3.66 -13.29 -18.96
C ASN A 114 2.69 -14.04 -19.90
N ASP A 115 1.50 -13.50 -20.14
CA ASP A 115 0.47 -14.09 -21.01
C ASP A 115 0.04 -15.53 -20.66
N GLY A 116 0.28 -15.94 -19.41
CA GLY A 116 -0.14 -17.23 -18.89
C GLY A 116 -1.66 -17.37 -18.72
N ILE A 117 -2.13 -18.60 -18.59
CA ILE A 117 -3.54 -18.92 -18.34
C ILE A 117 -3.72 -19.60 -16.98
N SER A 118 -4.83 -19.32 -16.30
CA SER A 118 -5.22 -19.94 -15.04
C SER A 118 -6.70 -20.31 -15.04
N LEU A 119 -7.13 -21.13 -14.09
CA LEU A 119 -8.55 -21.45 -13.87
C LEU A 119 -9.10 -20.63 -12.69
N GLN A 120 -10.16 -19.88 -12.95
CA GLN A 120 -10.97 -19.27 -11.89
C GLN A 120 -12.42 -19.75 -12.03
N SER A 121 -12.93 -20.38 -10.97
CA SER A 121 -14.30 -20.90 -10.94
C SER A 121 -14.65 -21.78 -12.17
N GLY A 122 -13.71 -22.63 -12.61
CA GLY A 122 -13.90 -23.52 -13.75
C GLY A 122 -13.75 -22.88 -15.13
N LYS A 123 -13.44 -21.58 -15.21
CA LYS A 123 -13.19 -20.87 -16.47
C LYS A 123 -11.71 -20.57 -16.65
N VAL A 124 -11.21 -20.77 -17.88
CA VAL A 124 -9.86 -20.36 -18.25
C VAL A 124 -9.82 -18.83 -18.31
N VAL A 125 -8.91 -18.20 -17.57
CA VAL A 125 -8.70 -16.75 -17.54
C VAL A 125 -7.23 -16.44 -17.83
N CYS A 126 -6.96 -15.30 -18.48
CA CYS A 126 -5.61 -14.80 -18.67
C CYS A 126 -5.05 -14.34 -17.32
N VAL A 127 -3.74 -14.59 -17.08
CA VAL A 127 -3.05 -14.23 -15.83
C VAL A 127 -2.59 -12.77 -15.82
N ASN A 128 -2.70 -12.05 -16.95
CA ASN A 128 -2.29 -10.65 -17.01
C ASN A 128 -3.08 -9.80 -16.02
N LYS A 129 -2.37 -9.17 -15.09
CA LYS A 129 -2.92 -8.37 -13.99
C LYS A 129 -2.81 -6.87 -14.23
N GLY A 130 -2.05 -6.47 -15.27
CA GLY A 130 -1.80 -5.08 -15.63
C GLY A 130 -0.34 -4.82 -16.03
N ASN A 131 -0.06 -3.62 -16.52
CA ASN A 131 1.30 -3.24 -16.94
C ASN A 131 2.30 -3.22 -15.77
N TRP A 132 1.82 -3.01 -14.55
CA TRP A 132 2.61 -2.97 -13.32
C TRP A 132 3.18 -4.35 -12.90
N ASP A 133 2.61 -5.46 -13.39
CA ASP A 133 3.03 -6.84 -13.06
C ASP A 133 3.75 -7.54 -14.24
N LYS A 134 4.26 -6.81 -15.22
CA LYS A 134 5.04 -7.37 -16.33
C LYS A 134 6.33 -8.00 -15.82
N GLY A 135 6.68 -9.16 -16.39
CA GLY A 135 7.89 -9.90 -16.07
C GLY A 135 9.15 -9.03 -16.20
N LYS A 136 10.02 -9.11 -15.20
CA LYS A 136 11.31 -8.41 -15.11
C LYS A 136 12.43 -9.43 -14.99
N SER A 137 13.68 -8.98 -15.26
CA SER A 137 14.86 -9.78 -14.91
C SER A 137 14.95 -9.97 -13.39
N GLN A 138 15.75 -10.94 -12.95
CA GLN A 138 15.97 -11.15 -11.50
C GLN A 138 16.68 -9.94 -10.88
N GLU A 139 17.60 -9.33 -11.61
CA GLU A 139 18.32 -8.12 -11.17
C GLU A 139 17.35 -6.94 -10.99
N ASP A 140 16.45 -6.72 -11.96
CA ASP A 140 15.45 -5.65 -11.88
C ASP A 140 14.46 -5.87 -10.73
N MET A 141 14.06 -7.11 -10.50
CA MET A 141 13.20 -7.47 -9.37
C MET A 141 13.90 -7.20 -8.03
N MET A 142 15.19 -7.54 -7.94
CA MET A 142 15.98 -7.31 -6.74
C MET A 142 16.18 -5.82 -6.48
N ALA A 143 16.51 -5.03 -7.50
CA ALA A 143 16.64 -3.59 -7.41
C ALA A 143 15.32 -2.91 -6.99
N PHE A 144 14.20 -3.34 -7.57
CA PHE A 144 12.85 -2.89 -7.17
C PHE A 144 12.59 -3.19 -5.70
N ASN A 145 12.82 -4.44 -5.25
CA ASN A 145 12.57 -4.84 -3.87
C ASN A 145 13.48 -4.09 -2.89
N MET A 146 14.73 -3.89 -3.24
CA MET A 146 15.69 -3.13 -2.41
C MET A 146 15.21 -1.69 -2.18
N GLU A 147 14.77 -1.00 -3.24
CA GLU A 147 14.41 0.42 -3.14
C GLU A 147 13.13 0.63 -2.32
N TRP A 148 12.02 -0.09 -2.61
CA TRP A 148 10.81 0.13 -1.82
C TRP A 148 10.96 -0.32 -0.36
N LEU A 149 11.73 -1.40 -0.09
CA LEU A 149 12.01 -1.84 1.28
C LEU A 149 12.84 -0.82 2.05
N ARG A 150 13.82 -0.19 1.39
CA ARG A 150 14.62 0.89 1.96
C ARG A 150 13.74 2.08 2.34
N LEU A 151 12.87 2.53 1.44
CA LEU A 151 11.92 3.62 1.70
C LEU A 151 10.95 3.28 2.84
N CYS A 152 10.40 2.07 2.85
CA CYS A 152 9.53 1.61 3.94
C CYS A 152 10.27 1.56 5.28
N ARG A 153 11.55 1.16 5.29
CA ARG A 153 12.36 1.14 6.51
C ARG A 153 12.49 2.52 7.15
N ASP A 154 12.66 3.55 6.33
CA ASP A 154 12.76 4.94 6.78
C ASP A 154 11.43 5.44 7.37
N LYS A 155 10.30 4.93 6.89
CA LYS A 155 8.95 5.28 7.37
C LYS A 155 8.43 4.40 8.51
N LEU A 156 9.16 3.38 8.92
CA LEU A 156 8.79 2.52 10.03
C LEU A 156 9.34 3.06 11.35
N LYS A 157 8.53 3.07 12.41
CA LYS A 157 9.00 3.35 13.78
C LYS A 157 10.07 2.34 14.19
N ASP A 158 10.91 2.66 15.15
CA ASP A 158 12.02 1.77 15.53
C ASP A 158 11.56 0.43 16.13
N ASN A 159 10.42 0.42 16.83
CA ASN A 159 9.74 -0.77 17.34
C ASN A 159 8.69 -1.32 16.36
N GLY A 160 8.54 -0.72 15.20
CA GLY A 160 7.57 -1.11 14.18
C GLY A 160 7.95 -2.40 13.46
N THR A 161 6.95 -3.00 12.81
CA THR A 161 7.12 -4.23 12.04
C THR A 161 6.60 -4.08 10.62
N ILE A 162 7.17 -4.86 9.71
CA ILE A 162 6.72 -4.96 8.34
C ILE A 162 6.27 -6.38 8.04
N TRP A 163 5.14 -6.51 7.34
CA TRP A 163 4.59 -7.76 6.87
C TRP A 163 4.50 -7.72 5.35
N ILE A 164 5.05 -8.72 4.68
CA ILE A 164 5.17 -8.73 3.23
C ILE A 164 4.60 -10.01 2.68
N SER A 165 3.53 -9.89 1.89
CA SER A 165 2.92 -11.01 1.19
C SER A 165 3.71 -11.35 -0.07
N GLY A 166 3.75 -12.64 -0.40
CA GLY A 166 4.42 -13.10 -1.61
C GLY A 166 4.15 -14.55 -1.95
N THR A 167 4.51 -14.90 -3.17
CA THR A 167 4.57 -16.27 -3.64
C THR A 167 6.03 -16.71 -3.76
N TYR A 168 6.28 -17.96 -4.09
CA TYR A 168 7.64 -18.47 -4.30
C TYR A 168 8.41 -17.71 -5.41
N HIS A 169 7.74 -16.96 -6.26
CA HIS A 169 8.38 -16.19 -7.33
C HIS A 169 9.16 -14.97 -6.82
N ASN A 170 8.70 -14.32 -5.74
CA ASN A 170 9.31 -13.08 -5.25
C ASN A 170 9.77 -13.15 -3.79
N ILE A 171 9.21 -14.06 -2.98
CA ILE A 171 9.42 -14.04 -1.52
C ILE A 171 10.88 -14.24 -1.12
N PHE A 172 11.65 -15.01 -1.88
CA PHE A 172 13.07 -15.24 -1.61
C PHE A 172 13.92 -14.00 -1.90
N SER A 173 13.62 -13.27 -2.98
CA SER A 173 14.24 -11.99 -3.29
C SER A 173 13.95 -10.96 -2.20
N VAL A 174 12.70 -10.88 -1.74
CA VAL A 174 12.30 -10.00 -0.63
C VAL A 174 13.06 -10.35 0.65
N ALA A 175 13.18 -11.65 1.01
CA ALA A 175 13.91 -12.08 2.20
C ALA A 175 15.40 -11.69 2.16
N ASN A 176 16.04 -11.82 1.01
CA ASN A 176 17.43 -11.40 0.81
C ASN A 176 17.58 -9.89 1.00
N CYS A 177 16.72 -9.08 0.35
CA CYS A 177 16.74 -7.62 0.48
C CYS A 177 16.49 -7.16 1.93
N LEU A 178 15.56 -7.80 2.66
CA LEU A 178 15.33 -7.50 4.07
C LEU A 178 16.58 -7.72 4.91
N THR A 179 17.29 -8.82 4.68
CA THR A 179 18.53 -9.14 5.40
C THR A 179 19.62 -8.13 5.10
N GLU A 180 19.79 -7.77 3.84
CA GLU A 180 20.80 -6.79 3.39
C GLU A 180 20.53 -5.39 3.94
N LEU A 181 19.27 -4.98 4.02
CA LEU A 181 18.85 -3.72 4.63
C LEU A 181 18.88 -3.72 6.17
N GLY A 182 19.28 -4.83 6.81
CA GLY A 182 19.40 -4.93 8.25
C GLY A 182 18.10 -5.08 9.03
N TYR A 183 17.03 -5.50 8.36
CA TYR A 183 15.84 -5.98 9.07
C TYR A 183 16.12 -7.29 9.80
N LYS A 184 15.34 -7.60 10.81
CA LYS A 184 15.32 -8.94 11.42
C LYS A 184 14.03 -9.66 11.05
N ILE A 185 14.15 -10.70 10.23
CA ILE A 185 13.04 -11.59 9.96
C ILE A 185 12.69 -12.32 11.27
N LEU A 186 11.40 -12.32 11.63
CA LEU A 186 10.83 -12.94 12.82
C LEU A 186 10.22 -14.30 12.48
N ASN A 187 9.33 -14.30 11.46
CA ASN A 187 8.68 -15.51 10.95
C ASN A 187 8.50 -15.42 9.43
N VAL A 188 8.38 -16.58 8.80
CA VAL A 188 7.81 -16.75 7.47
C VAL A 188 6.52 -17.54 7.65
N ILE A 189 5.40 -16.83 7.63
CA ILE A 189 4.07 -17.44 7.77
C ILE A 189 3.70 -18.13 6.46
N THR A 190 3.26 -19.37 6.54
CA THR A 190 2.67 -20.12 5.43
C THR A 190 1.14 -19.98 5.50
N TRP A 191 0.58 -19.15 4.63
CA TRP A 191 -0.86 -19.11 4.45
C TRP A 191 -1.30 -20.27 3.56
N GLN A 192 -1.91 -21.30 4.15
CA GLN A 192 -2.47 -22.45 3.47
C GLN A 192 -3.93 -22.15 3.08
N LYS A 193 -4.18 -22.05 1.78
CA LYS A 193 -5.53 -21.87 1.22
C LYS A 193 -6.33 -23.16 1.38
N THR A 194 -7.52 -23.06 1.95
CA THR A 194 -8.44 -24.21 2.09
C THR A 194 -9.18 -24.52 0.76
N ASN A 195 -9.16 -23.58 -0.20
CA ASN A 195 -9.83 -23.65 -1.50
C ASN A 195 -8.88 -23.23 -2.65
N PRO A 196 -7.71 -23.88 -2.81
CA PRO A 196 -6.77 -23.51 -3.85
C PRO A 196 -7.35 -23.80 -5.25
N PRO A 197 -6.95 -23.03 -6.30
CA PRO A 197 -7.33 -23.32 -7.65
C PRO A 197 -6.69 -24.64 -8.11
N ALA A 198 -7.40 -25.40 -8.94
CA ALA A 198 -6.88 -26.66 -9.49
C ALA A 198 -5.70 -26.42 -10.43
N ASN A 199 -4.72 -27.34 -10.42
CA ASN A 199 -3.64 -27.36 -11.39
C ASN A 199 -4.10 -28.00 -12.71
N ILE A 200 -4.20 -27.19 -13.77
CA ILE A 200 -4.67 -27.64 -15.08
C ILE A 200 -3.65 -28.57 -15.77
N SER A 201 -2.37 -28.30 -15.57
CA SER A 201 -1.31 -29.04 -16.27
C SER A 201 -1.13 -30.48 -15.77
N CYS A 202 -1.57 -30.76 -14.52
CA CYS A 202 -1.39 -32.06 -13.84
C CYS A 202 0.07 -32.58 -13.83
N ARG A 203 1.06 -31.69 -13.95
CA ARG A 203 2.50 -32.03 -14.01
C ARG A 203 3.28 -31.71 -12.74
N PHE A 204 2.66 -31.02 -11.79
CA PHE A 204 3.23 -30.63 -10.49
C PHE A 204 2.12 -30.52 -9.45
N PHE A 205 2.49 -30.39 -8.18
CA PHE A 205 1.52 -30.24 -7.10
C PHE A 205 0.74 -28.95 -7.23
N THR A 206 -0.52 -28.94 -6.81
CA THR A 206 -1.37 -27.75 -6.76
C THR A 206 -0.79 -26.76 -5.74
N TYR A 207 -0.56 -25.51 -6.18
CA TYR A 207 -0.12 -24.44 -5.30
C TYR A 207 -1.25 -24.05 -4.35
N SER A 208 -1.14 -24.49 -3.11
CA SER A 208 -2.12 -24.23 -2.06
C SER A 208 -1.64 -23.20 -1.04
N THR A 209 -0.43 -22.69 -1.18
CA THR A 209 0.20 -21.81 -0.20
C THR A 209 0.66 -20.49 -0.80
N GLU A 210 0.57 -19.42 -0.02
CA GLU A 210 1.31 -18.19 -0.17
C GLU A 210 2.08 -17.92 1.12
N PHE A 211 3.05 -17.01 1.07
CA PHE A 211 3.91 -16.70 2.20
C PHE A 211 3.69 -15.26 2.66
N VAL A 212 3.86 -15.04 3.98
CA VAL A 212 3.93 -13.69 4.54
C VAL A 212 5.16 -13.61 5.42
N ILE A 213 6.14 -12.80 5.02
CA ILE A 213 7.30 -12.54 5.86
C ILE A 213 6.93 -11.50 6.90
N TRP A 214 7.21 -11.80 8.16
CA TRP A 214 7.15 -10.85 9.26
C TRP A 214 8.54 -10.46 9.68
N ALA A 215 8.85 -9.17 9.65
CA ALA A 215 10.14 -8.65 10.03
C ALA A 215 10.03 -7.39 10.88
N ARG A 216 11.04 -7.13 11.71
CA ARG A 216 11.20 -5.89 12.46
C ARG A 216 12.34 -5.04 11.92
N LYS A 217 12.24 -3.73 12.14
CA LYS A 217 13.18 -2.75 11.59
C LYS A 217 14.63 -2.97 12.01
N THR A 218 14.89 -3.36 13.27
CA THR A 218 16.25 -3.46 13.82
C THR A 218 16.46 -4.73 14.62
N GLN A 219 17.72 -5.11 14.81
CA GLN A 219 18.10 -6.25 15.65
C GLN A 219 17.93 -5.96 17.15
N LYS A 220 17.97 -4.68 17.56
CA LYS A 220 18.13 -4.27 18.97
C LYS A 220 16.83 -3.90 19.64
N VAL A 221 15.93 -3.22 18.93
CA VAL A 221 14.70 -2.70 19.52
C VAL A 221 13.62 -3.79 19.51
N PRO A 222 13.02 -4.12 20.67
CA PRO A 222 11.89 -5.05 20.72
C PRO A 222 10.70 -4.51 19.90
N HIS A 223 10.07 -5.39 19.14
CA HIS A 223 8.87 -5.09 18.38
C HIS A 223 7.61 -5.34 19.21
N LYS A 224 6.49 -4.80 18.76
CA LYS A 224 5.17 -5.11 19.34
C LYS A 224 4.72 -6.48 18.86
N PHE A 225 4.31 -7.33 19.82
CA PHE A 225 3.63 -8.59 19.58
C PHE A 225 2.60 -8.87 20.68
N ASN A 226 1.35 -9.04 20.31
CA ASN A 226 0.24 -9.29 21.20
C ASN A 226 0.12 -10.80 21.49
N TYR A 227 1.13 -11.34 22.16
CA TYR A 227 1.26 -12.78 22.40
C TYR A 227 0.05 -13.41 23.09
N ASP A 228 -0.44 -12.79 24.17
CA ASP A 228 -1.57 -13.34 24.93
C ASP A 228 -2.86 -13.30 24.10
N LEU A 229 -3.11 -12.23 23.37
CA LEU A 229 -4.22 -12.12 22.43
C LEU A 229 -4.15 -13.23 21.35
N MET A 230 -2.97 -13.45 20.76
CA MET A 230 -2.80 -14.52 19.77
C MET A 230 -3.03 -15.91 20.34
N LYS A 231 -2.66 -16.13 21.61
CA LYS A 231 -2.97 -17.36 22.33
C LYS A 231 -4.47 -17.54 22.56
N GLU A 232 -5.14 -16.48 22.97
CA GLU A 232 -6.59 -16.48 23.20
C GLU A 232 -7.34 -16.81 21.90
N LEU A 233 -7.03 -16.13 20.80
CA LEU A 233 -7.60 -16.41 19.48
C LEU A 233 -7.33 -17.85 18.99
N ASN A 234 -6.31 -18.51 19.51
CA ASN A 234 -5.94 -19.89 19.20
C ASN A 234 -6.30 -20.86 20.35
N ASP A 235 -7.42 -20.65 21.01
CA ASP A 235 -8.00 -21.53 22.04
C ASP A 235 -7.00 -21.80 23.18
N GLY A 236 -6.27 -20.78 23.62
CA GLY A 236 -5.30 -20.82 24.71
C GLY A 236 -3.94 -21.45 24.36
N LYS A 237 -3.71 -21.84 23.11
CA LYS A 237 -2.45 -22.42 22.63
C LYS A 237 -1.62 -21.40 21.85
N GLN A 238 -0.30 -21.58 21.84
CA GLN A 238 0.56 -20.77 20.97
C GLN A 238 0.16 -20.92 19.51
N MET A 239 -0.03 -19.79 18.82
CA MET A 239 -0.30 -19.79 17.40
C MET A 239 0.99 -20.12 16.63
N THR A 240 0.87 -20.99 15.64
CA THR A 240 2.00 -21.40 14.78
C THR A 240 2.09 -20.54 13.54
N ASP A 241 3.12 -20.77 12.73
CA ASP A 241 3.41 -20.06 11.47
C ASP A 241 2.72 -20.68 10.25
N VAL A 242 1.82 -21.64 10.44
CA VAL A 242 0.95 -22.19 9.38
C VAL A 242 -0.48 -21.78 9.63
N TRP A 243 -1.00 -20.90 8.78
CA TRP A 243 -2.36 -20.37 8.90
C TRP A 243 -3.27 -20.95 7.81
N ARG A 244 -4.26 -21.70 8.21
CA ARG A 244 -5.26 -22.29 7.30
C ARG A 244 -6.45 -21.36 7.16
N MET A 245 -6.55 -20.70 6.02
CA MET A 245 -7.64 -19.74 5.74
C MET A 245 -8.06 -19.87 4.27
N PRO A 246 -9.34 -19.67 3.93
CA PRO A 246 -9.77 -19.59 2.54
C PRO A 246 -9.19 -18.36 1.86
N ALA A 247 -9.11 -18.40 0.52
CA ALA A 247 -8.98 -17.20 -0.28
C ALA A 247 -10.23 -16.30 -0.13
N ILE A 248 -10.19 -15.09 -0.72
CA ILE A 248 -11.26 -14.10 -0.60
C ILE A 248 -12.66 -14.68 -0.87
N GLY A 249 -13.61 -14.36 0.00
CA GLY A 249 -15.01 -14.71 -0.13
C GLY A 249 -15.78 -13.81 -1.10
N ARG A 250 -17.02 -14.18 -1.43
CA ARG A 250 -17.91 -13.31 -2.22
C ARG A 250 -18.31 -12.07 -1.45
N TRP A 251 -18.46 -12.19 -0.15
CA TRP A 251 -18.82 -11.12 0.78
C TRP A 251 -17.75 -10.01 0.89
N GLU A 252 -16.54 -10.26 0.43
CA GLU A 252 -15.46 -9.27 0.35
C GLU A 252 -15.42 -8.51 -0.99
N LYS A 253 -16.35 -8.76 -1.89
CA LYS A 253 -16.36 -8.23 -3.27
C LYS A 253 -17.61 -7.42 -3.61
N THR A 254 -18.30 -6.93 -2.62
CA THR A 254 -19.55 -6.18 -2.74
C THR A 254 -19.39 -4.93 -3.60
N CYS A 255 -18.31 -4.17 -3.40
CA CYS A 255 -18.01 -2.95 -4.15
C CYS A 255 -17.28 -3.18 -5.48
N GLY A 256 -16.83 -4.41 -5.76
CA GLY A 256 -16.04 -4.72 -6.95
C GLY A 256 -14.96 -5.77 -6.71
N LYS A 257 -14.07 -5.93 -7.70
CA LYS A 257 -13.04 -6.98 -7.69
C LYS A 257 -11.66 -6.40 -8.01
N HIS A 258 -10.69 -6.65 -7.13
CA HIS A 258 -9.27 -6.48 -7.42
C HIS A 258 -8.65 -7.85 -7.77
N PRO A 259 -7.78 -7.95 -8.79
CA PRO A 259 -7.23 -9.24 -9.25
C PRO A 259 -6.49 -10.05 -8.18
N THR A 260 -5.77 -9.37 -7.30
CA THR A 260 -4.92 -9.98 -6.27
C THR A 260 -5.35 -9.63 -4.84
N GLN A 261 -6.61 -9.25 -4.64
CA GLN A 261 -7.12 -8.89 -3.32
C GLN A 261 -6.79 -9.96 -2.27
N LYS A 262 -6.21 -9.54 -1.15
CA LYS A 262 -5.96 -10.42 0.01
C LYS A 262 -7.22 -10.56 0.87
N PRO A 263 -7.41 -11.69 1.56
CA PRO A 263 -8.57 -11.88 2.42
C PRO A 263 -8.49 -11.03 3.70
N LEU A 264 -9.59 -10.43 4.11
CA LEU A 264 -9.69 -9.64 5.35
C LEU A 264 -9.24 -10.45 6.57
N ARG A 265 -9.57 -11.74 6.64
CA ARG A 265 -9.16 -12.62 7.75
C ARG A 265 -7.65 -12.64 7.97
N LEU A 266 -6.87 -12.66 6.88
CA LEU A 266 -5.41 -12.65 6.95
C LEU A 266 -4.91 -11.31 7.50
N LEU A 267 -5.42 -10.20 6.98
CA LEU A 267 -4.99 -8.85 7.38
C LEU A 267 -5.40 -8.53 8.82
N VAL A 268 -6.60 -8.91 9.23
CA VAL A 268 -7.07 -8.74 10.61
C VAL A 268 -6.11 -9.45 11.58
N ARG A 269 -5.77 -10.72 11.34
CA ARG A 269 -4.84 -11.46 12.20
C ARG A 269 -3.46 -10.80 12.29
N ILE A 270 -2.90 -10.37 11.16
CA ILE A 270 -1.63 -9.64 11.09
C ILE A 270 -1.69 -8.37 11.95
N ILE A 271 -2.75 -7.60 11.79
CA ILE A 271 -2.95 -6.32 12.47
C ILE A 271 -3.10 -6.53 13.98
N LEU A 272 -3.94 -7.47 14.38
CA LEU A 272 -4.14 -7.82 15.80
C LEU A 272 -2.84 -8.32 16.45
N ALA A 273 -2.02 -9.07 15.71
CA ALA A 273 -0.76 -9.60 16.22
C ALA A 273 0.27 -8.52 16.57
N SER A 274 0.34 -7.44 15.80
CA SER A 274 1.51 -6.55 15.83
C SER A 274 1.19 -5.07 16.07
N THR A 275 -0.06 -4.70 16.42
CA THR A 275 -0.47 -3.31 16.64
C THR A 275 -1.42 -3.17 17.84
N ASN A 276 -1.52 -1.93 18.36
CA ASN A 276 -2.55 -1.52 19.33
C ASN A 276 -3.67 -0.74 18.63
N GLN A 277 -4.78 -0.54 19.35
CA GLN A 277 -5.82 0.40 18.90
C GLN A 277 -5.22 1.81 18.70
N GLY A 278 -5.68 2.50 17.66
CA GLY A 278 -5.20 3.84 17.30
C GLY A 278 -3.84 3.89 16.61
N ASP A 279 -3.10 2.78 16.48
CA ASP A 279 -1.83 2.72 15.74
C ASP A 279 -2.05 2.98 14.25
N TRP A 280 -1.02 3.55 13.59
CA TRP A 280 -1.02 3.82 12.17
C TRP A 280 -0.42 2.66 11.37
N ILE A 281 -1.20 2.16 10.44
CA ILE A 281 -0.82 1.11 9.49
C ILE A 281 -0.62 1.74 8.12
N PHE A 282 0.41 1.31 7.42
CA PHE A 282 0.72 1.81 6.08
C PHE A 282 0.79 0.66 5.06
N ASP A 283 0.30 0.94 3.84
CA ASP A 283 0.40 0.02 2.71
C ASP A 283 0.86 0.76 1.44
N PRO A 284 2.11 0.55 0.98
CA PRO A 284 2.65 1.21 -0.20
C PRO A 284 2.07 0.68 -1.53
N PHE A 285 1.37 -0.47 -1.50
CA PHE A 285 0.76 -1.13 -2.65
C PHE A 285 -0.70 -1.47 -2.35
N SER A 286 -1.48 -0.44 -2.06
CA SER A 286 -2.77 -0.54 -1.38
C SER A 286 -3.83 -1.35 -2.15
N GLY A 287 -3.76 -1.36 -3.49
CA GLY A 287 -4.75 -2.05 -4.33
C GLY A 287 -6.17 -1.61 -3.99
N SER A 288 -7.00 -2.55 -3.59
CA SER A 288 -8.36 -2.29 -3.11
C SER A 288 -8.43 -1.96 -1.61
N SER A 289 -7.33 -1.57 -1.00
CA SER A 289 -7.18 -1.18 0.42
C SER A 289 -7.72 -2.20 1.43
N THR A 290 -7.54 -3.49 1.17
CA THR A 290 -7.97 -4.52 2.16
C THR A 290 -7.26 -4.33 3.50
N THR A 291 -5.98 -3.90 3.48
CA THR A 291 -5.23 -3.53 4.68
C THR A 291 -5.92 -2.41 5.46
N GLY A 292 -6.41 -1.39 4.76
CA GLY A 292 -7.09 -0.24 5.36
C GLY A 292 -8.44 -0.61 5.97
N ILE A 293 -9.23 -1.42 5.24
CA ILE A 293 -10.49 -1.93 5.76
C ILE A 293 -10.27 -2.78 7.02
N ALA A 294 -9.31 -3.71 6.99
CA ALA A 294 -8.95 -4.53 8.15
C ALA A 294 -8.44 -3.68 9.33
N ALA A 295 -7.67 -2.61 9.05
CA ALA A 295 -7.21 -1.68 10.07
C ALA A 295 -8.38 -0.99 10.78
N ASN A 296 -9.32 -0.43 10.02
CA ASN A 296 -10.48 0.24 10.60
C ASN A 296 -11.41 -0.74 11.35
N LEU A 297 -11.62 -1.96 10.84
CA LEU A 297 -12.38 -3.00 11.57
C LEU A 297 -11.73 -3.38 12.92
N CYS A 298 -10.43 -3.21 13.03
CA CYS A 298 -9.68 -3.44 14.27
C CYS A 298 -9.47 -2.18 15.11
N GLY A 299 -10.05 -1.03 14.78
CA GLY A 299 -9.86 0.23 15.50
C GLY A 299 -8.46 0.86 15.31
N ARG A 300 -7.79 0.58 14.19
CA ARG A 300 -6.51 1.17 13.79
C ARG A 300 -6.72 2.20 12.69
N ARG A 301 -5.70 3.06 12.48
CA ARG A 301 -5.68 4.06 11.43
C ARG A 301 -4.89 3.55 10.24
N PHE A 302 -5.22 4.03 9.07
CA PHE A 302 -4.63 3.58 7.83
C PHE A 302 -4.17 4.72 6.94
N ALA A 303 -3.00 4.55 6.32
CA ALA A 303 -2.55 5.32 5.18
C ALA A 303 -2.10 4.36 4.07
N GLY A 304 -2.46 4.65 2.82
CA GLY A 304 -2.10 3.81 1.68
C GLY A 304 -1.75 4.61 0.45
N ILE A 305 -0.98 4.00 -0.44
CA ILE A 305 -0.69 4.52 -1.78
C ILE A 305 -1.20 3.53 -2.81
N GLU A 306 -1.87 4.05 -3.84
CA GLU A 306 -2.32 3.28 -4.99
C GLU A 306 -2.05 4.04 -6.28
N GLN A 307 -1.50 3.34 -7.26
CA GLN A 307 -1.11 3.93 -8.54
C GLN A 307 -2.26 3.99 -9.55
N GLU A 308 -3.16 3.02 -9.51
CA GLU A 308 -4.25 2.90 -10.46
C GLU A 308 -5.53 3.58 -9.93
N GLU A 309 -6.02 4.59 -10.63
CA GLU A 309 -7.21 5.36 -10.23
C GLU A 309 -8.45 4.47 -10.05
N GLU A 310 -8.59 3.42 -10.86
CA GLU A 310 -9.67 2.43 -10.73
C GLU A 310 -9.69 1.79 -9.34
N PHE A 311 -8.52 1.42 -8.83
CA PHE A 311 -8.40 0.83 -7.50
C PHE A 311 -8.52 1.86 -6.38
N CYS A 312 -8.16 3.11 -6.62
CA CYS A 312 -8.47 4.20 -5.70
C CYS A 312 -9.99 4.37 -5.53
N LYS A 313 -10.76 4.34 -6.62
CA LYS A 313 -12.23 4.38 -6.60
C LYS A 313 -12.82 3.19 -5.84
N LEU A 314 -12.31 1.99 -6.09
CA LEU A 314 -12.72 0.78 -5.39
C LEU A 314 -12.42 0.87 -3.88
N SER A 315 -11.23 1.34 -3.51
CA SER A 315 -10.81 1.53 -2.12
C SER A 315 -11.72 2.50 -1.38
N LYS A 316 -12.05 3.64 -2.00
CA LYS A 316 -13.00 4.61 -1.46
C LYS A 316 -14.36 3.97 -1.22
N ALA A 317 -14.93 3.30 -2.22
CA ALA A 317 -16.23 2.64 -2.09
C ALA A 317 -16.26 1.61 -0.96
N ARG A 318 -15.21 0.79 -0.82
CA ARG A 318 -15.08 -0.20 0.28
C ARG A 318 -14.97 0.47 1.65
N ARG A 319 -14.27 1.62 1.74
CA ARG A 319 -14.19 2.35 3.00
C ARG A 319 -15.53 2.98 3.38
N GLU A 320 -16.25 3.56 2.41
CA GLU A 320 -17.58 4.11 2.61
C GLU A 320 -18.61 3.01 2.95
N GLU A 321 -18.47 1.80 2.41
CA GLU A 321 -19.34 0.66 2.73
C GLU A 321 -19.35 0.34 4.23
N ILE A 322 -18.21 0.40 4.91
CA ILE A 322 -18.09 0.11 6.35
C ILE A 322 -18.56 1.26 7.26
N GLU A 323 -18.93 2.42 6.72
CA GLU A 323 -19.60 3.48 7.48
C GLU A 323 -21.05 3.10 7.81
N ASN A 324 -21.65 2.20 7.02
CA ASN A 324 -22.93 1.61 7.33
C ASN A 324 -22.76 0.50 8.38
N LEU A 325 -23.45 0.63 9.53
CA LEU A 325 -23.32 -0.28 10.65
C LEU A 325 -23.72 -1.74 10.31
N GLU A 326 -24.72 -1.93 9.44
CA GLU A 326 -25.13 -3.26 8.99
C GLU A 326 -24.03 -3.96 8.19
N ASN A 327 -23.43 -3.24 7.22
CA ASN A 327 -22.32 -3.74 6.43
C ASN A 327 -21.09 -4.03 7.30
N TYR A 328 -20.79 -3.13 8.25
CA TYR A 328 -19.71 -3.30 9.21
C TYR A 328 -19.90 -4.59 10.03
N ASN A 329 -21.06 -4.78 10.62
CA ASN A 329 -21.38 -5.98 11.42
C ASN A 329 -21.40 -7.26 10.56
N ASN A 330 -21.87 -7.16 9.32
CA ASN A 330 -21.84 -8.28 8.38
C ASN A 330 -20.39 -8.71 8.09
N LEU A 331 -19.47 -7.77 7.84
CA LEU A 331 -18.05 -8.10 7.63
C LEU A 331 -17.42 -8.76 8.85
N ILE A 332 -17.66 -8.22 10.05
CA ILE A 332 -17.16 -8.79 11.31
C ILE A 332 -17.64 -10.22 11.52
N SER A 333 -18.92 -10.50 11.25
CA SER A 333 -19.48 -11.85 11.44
C SER A 333 -18.81 -12.94 10.60
N HIS A 334 -18.13 -12.55 9.50
CA HIS A 334 -17.39 -13.46 8.64
C HIS A 334 -15.92 -13.62 9.06
N ILE A 335 -15.42 -12.85 10.03
CA ILE A 335 -14.01 -12.83 10.44
C ILE A 335 -13.89 -13.45 11.83
N GLU A 336 -13.48 -14.71 11.88
CA GLU A 336 -13.42 -15.53 13.12
C GLU A 336 -12.66 -14.82 14.25
N ASP A 337 -11.51 -14.22 13.97
CA ASP A 337 -10.69 -13.56 14.99
C ASP A 337 -11.44 -12.36 15.62
N LEU A 338 -12.21 -11.58 14.85
CA LEU A 338 -13.02 -10.48 15.39
C LEU A 338 -14.26 -10.99 16.13
N HIS A 339 -14.87 -12.05 15.64
CA HIS A 339 -16.01 -12.68 16.30
C HIS A 339 -15.61 -13.22 17.69
N LYS A 340 -14.49 -13.93 17.78
CA LYS A 340 -13.95 -14.42 19.07
C LYS A 340 -13.68 -13.28 20.06
N LEU A 341 -13.21 -12.12 19.56
CA LEU A 341 -12.97 -10.96 20.43
C LEU A 341 -14.26 -10.35 20.99
N GLN A 342 -15.38 -10.40 20.26
CA GLN A 342 -16.68 -9.95 20.76
C GLN A 342 -17.22 -10.86 21.86
N ASP A 343 -16.91 -12.16 21.79
CA ASP A 343 -17.34 -13.15 22.80
C ASP A 343 -16.47 -13.13 24.07
N CYS A 344 -15.25 -12.56 24.00
CA CYS A 344 -14.34 -12.47 25.14
C CYS A 344 -14.66 -11.28 26.04
N SER A 345 -14.89 -11.52 27.32
CA SER A 345 -15.26 -10.52 28.33
C SER A 345 -14.25 -9.38 28.54
N MET A 346 -13.02 -9.50 28.04
CA MET A 346 -12.01 -8.45 28.10
C MET A 346 -12.19 -7.33 27.05
N VAL A 347 -13.09 -7.51 26.09
CA VAL A 347 -13.36 -6.54 25.01
C VAL A 347 -14.77 -5.95 25.11
N SER A 348 -15.66 -6.52 25.93
CA SER A 348 -17.06 -6.14 26.05
C SER A 348 -17.29 -4.74 26.65
N GLU A 349 -16.35 -4.20 27.41
CA GLU A 349 -16.47 -2.85 27.99
C GLU A 349 -16.07 -1.74 27.01
N ASP A 350 -15.16 -2.00 26.05
CA ASP A 350 -14.72 -0.99 25.09
C ASP A 350 -15.49 -0.99 23.75
N ILE A 351 -16.14 -2.10 23.40
CA ILE A 351 -16.90 -2.22 22.13
C ILE A 351 -18.39 -1.90 22.32
N SER A 352 -18.98 -2.12 23.51
CA SER A 352 -20.39 -1.79 23.81
C SER A 352 -20.61 -0.38 24.34
N GLY A 353 -19.55 0.27 24.84
CA GLY A 353 -19.55 1.67 25.22
C GLY A 353 -19.03 2.53 24.09
N ASN A 354 -19.92 3.14 23.29
CA ASN A 354 -19.60 4.16 22.32
C ASN A 354 -18.24 3.93 21.64
N ILE A 355 -18.24 3.49 20.38
CA ILE A 355 -17.07 3.70 19.51
C ILE A 355 -16.85 5.22 19.47
N GLN A 356 -16.23 5.77 20.50
CA GLN A 356 -15.62 7.10 20.43
C GLN A 356 -14.44 6.93 19.49
N ILE A 357 -14.70 7.27 18.25
CA ILE A 357 -13.64 7.55 17.28
C ILE A 357 -12.79 8.63 17.94
N PRO A 358 -11.52 8.35 18.30
CA PRO A 358 -10.68 9.39 18.90
C PRO A 358 -10.43 10.46 17.83
N PHE A 359 -10.85 11.68 18.12
CA PHE A 359 -10.57 12.89 17.36
C PHE A 359 -9.13 13.35 17.59
#